data_d833ff15f77a5e8200dbbe1942b9ae0f
#
_entry.id   d833ff15f77a5e8200dbbe1942b9ae0f
#
_cell.length_a   1.000
_cell.length_b   1.000
_cell.length_c   1.000
_cell.angle_alpha   90.00
_cell.angle_beta   90.00
_cell.angle_gamma   90.00
#
_symmetry.space_group_name_H-M   'P 1'
#
loop_
_entity.id
_entity.type
_entity.pdbx_description
1 polymer ?
#
loop_
_entity_poly.entity_id
_entity_poly.type
_entity_poly.pdbx_seq_one_letter_code
_entity_poly.pdbx_strand_id
1 'polypeptide(L)'
;MRVPLLLVLVSLVGVAVGLSVPGWADLALLAGLCALAGLILFGAALLRLEPRAAAAPKWVIVDGSNVMYWKGDAPQIETVRQVLEHLADLGFSPGVAFDANAGYLLAGRYLDHAAFSKMLGMAEDRVMVVDKGTPADATILATARDLGARVVSNDRFRDWLDQHPEAGRPGALIRGGFVDGALWLALDDAALRPVKAQAGSGP
;
A
#
# COMPACT_ATOMS: atom_id res chain seq x y z
N MET A 1 -19.22 -16.60 -12.89
CA MET A 1 -20.14 -16.27 -13.98
C MET A 1 -20.95 -17.45 -14.52
N ARG A 2 -20.40 -18.68 -14.56
CA ARG A 2 -21.11 -19.87 -15.13
C ARG A 2 -22.35 -20.26 -14.33
N VAL A 3 -22.29 -20.21 -12.98
CA VAL A 3 -23.40 -20.64 -12.10
C VAL A 3 -24.65 -19.75 -12.21
N PRO A 4 -24.57 -18.41 -12.10
CA PRO A 4 -25.76 -17.55 -12.26
C PRO A 4 -26.40 -17.67 -13.65
N LEU A 5 -25.57 -17.77 -14.69
CA LEU A 5 -26.08 -17.94 -16.05
C LEU A 5 -26.85 -19.26 -16.24
N LEU A 6 -26.32 -20.35 -15.70
CA LEU A 6 -26.98 -21.68 -15.76
C LEU A 6 -28.31 -21.66 -14.98
N LEU A 7 -28.33 -20.97 -13.83
CA LEU A 7 -29.53 -20.81 -13.01
C LEU A 7 -30.63 -20.04 -13.78
N VAL A 8 -30.29 -18.97 -14.48
CA VAL A 8 -31.22 -18.21 -15.32
C VAL A 8 -31.77 -19.10 -16.46
N LEU A 9 -30.90 -19.84 -17.18
CA LEU A 9 -31.31 -20.70 -18.28
C LEU A 9 -32.26 -21.80 -17.83
N VAL A 10 -31.95 -22.51 -16.75
CA VAL A 10 -32.82 -23.55 -16.17
C VAL A 10 -34.17 -22.98 -15.73
N SER A 11 -34.14 -21.79 -15.09
CA SER A 11 -35.37 -21.14 -14.66
C SER A 11 -36.27 -20.69 -15.81
N LEU A 12 -35.69 -20.21 -16.90
CA LEU A 12 -36.46 -19.87 -18.14
C LEU A 12 -37.14 -21.08 -18.75
N VAL A 13 -36.48 -22.24 -18.77
CA VAL A 13 -37.10 -23.51 -19.18
C VAL A 13 -38.26 -23.87 -18.25
N GLY A 14 -38.08 -23.73 -16.93
CA GLY A 14 -39.12 -23.96 -15.93
C GLY A 14 -40.35 -23.06 -16.14
N VAL A 15 -40.17 -21.77 -16.46
CA VAL A 15 -41.25 -20.83 -16.82
C VAL A 15 -41.96 -21.30 -18.08
N ALA A 16 -41.23 -21.65 -19.12
CA ALA A 16 -41.83 -22.08 -20.40
C ALA A 16 -42.69 -23.36 -20.22
N VAL A 17 -42.21 -24.33 -19.45
CA VAL A 17 -42.94 -25.58 -19.16
C VAL A 17 -44.17 -25.28 -18.28
N GLY A 18 -44.07 -24.47 -17.24
CA GLY A 18 -45.17 -24.11 -16.34
C GLY A 18 -46.29 -23.32 -17.02
N LEU A 19 -45.98 -22.57 -18.08
CA LEU A 19 -46.97 -21.85 -18.89
C LEU A 19 -47.61 -22.74 -19.96
N SER A 20 -46.91 -23.79 -20.41
CA SER A 20 -47.36 -24.67 -21.49
C SER A 20 -48.25 -25.81 -20.98
N VAL A 21 -48.18 -26.20 -19.70
CA VAL A 21 -48.90 -27.34 -19.15
C VAL A 21 -50.05 -26.86 -18.25
N PRO A 22 -51.31 -27.19 -18.55
CA PRO A 22 -52.43 -26.80 -17.70
C PRO A 22 -52.26 -27.33 -16.27
N GLY A 23 -52.47 -26.48 -15.27
CA GLY A 23 -52.34 -26.83 -13.83
C GLY A 23 -50.93 -26.63 -13.23
N TRP A 24 -49.94 -26.19 -14.02
CA TRP A 24 -48.57 -25.99 -13.55
C TRP A 24 -48.21 -24.52 -13.40
N ALA A 25 -49.20 -23.63 -13.21
CA ALA A 25 -49.00 -22.19 -13.05
C ALA A 25 -48.07 -21.82 -11.85
N ASP A 26 -48.15 -22.58 -10.75
CA ASP A 26 -47.31 -22.38 -9.57
C ASP A 26 -45.83 -22.66 -9.88
N LEU A 27 -45.54 -23.61 -10.77
CA LEU A 27 -44.16 -23.85 -11.23
C LEU A 27 -43.63 -22.66 -12.05
N ALA A 28 -44.46 -22.06 -12.88
CA ALA A 28 -44.07 -20.86 -13.65
C ALA A 28 -43.72 -19.68 -12.72
N LEU A 29 -44.52 -19.46 -11.64
CA LEU A 29 -44.26 -18.42 -10.67
C LEU A 29 -42.95 -18.67 -9.93
N LEU A 30 -42.72 -19.89 -9.43
CA LEU A 30 -41.48 -20.24 -8.69
C LEU A 30 -40.25 -20.09 -9.61
N ALA A 31 -40.34 -20.59 -10.84
CA ALA A 31 -39.28 -20.48 -11.82
C ALA A 31 -38.98 -19.01 -12.20
N GLY A 32 -40.02 -18.17 -12.27
CA GLY A 32 -39.90 -16.72 -12.51
C GLY A 32 -39.11 -16.02 -11.39
N LEU A 33 -39.42 -16.35 -10.14
CA LEU A 33 -38.66 -15.84 -8.99
C LEU A 33 -37.18 -16.27 -8.98
N CYS A 34 -36.93 -17.54 -9.34
CA CYS A 34 -35.57 -18.07 -9.49
C CYS A 34 -34.81 -17.39 -10.66
N ALA A 35 -35.49 -17.11 -11.76
CA ALA A 35 -34.89 -16.37 -12.89
C ALA A 35 -34.49 -14.94 -12.47
N LEU A 36 -35.38 -14.25 -11.75
CA LEU A 36 -35.09 -12.88 -11.22
C LEU A 36 -33.90 -12.89 -10.27
N ALA A 37 -33.88 -13.82 -9.32
CA ALA A 37 -32.74 -13.98 -8.41
C ALA A 37 -31.43 -14.27 -9.17
N GLY A 38 -31.49 -15.15 -10.18
CA GLY A 38 -30.36 -15.45 -11.06
C GLY A 38 -29.85 -14.24 -11.84
N LEU A 39 -30.76 -13.39 -12.34
CA LEU A 39 -30.43 -12.13 -13.03
C LEU A 39 -29.78 -11.12 -12.06
N ILE A 40 -30.28 -10.98 -10.84
CA ILE A 40 -29.68 -10.11 -9.81
C ILE A 40 -28.26 -10.59 -9.48
N LEU A 41 -28.06 -11.90 -9.25
CA LEU A 41 -26.76 -12.47 -8.98
C LEU A 41 -25.81 -12.34 -10.18
N PHE A 42 -26.32 -12.47 -11.40
CA PHE A 42 -25.53 -12.27 -12.61
C PHE A 42 -25.12 -10.80 -12.78
N GLY A 43 -26.06 -9.86 -12.57
CA GLY A 43 -25.78 -8.42 -12.56
C GLY A 43 -24.77 -8.04 -11.46
N ALA A 44 -24.93 -8.58 -10.24
CA ALA A 44 -23.98 -8.38 -9.16
C ALA A 44 -22.60 -9.00 -9.48
N ALA A 45 -22.54 -10.11 -10.22
CA ALA A 45 -21.27 -10.71 -10.66
C ALA A 45 -20.60 -9.91 -11.79
N LEU A 46 -21.39 -9.24 -12.64
CA LEU A 46 -20.88 -8.30 -13.64
C LEU A 46 -20.40 -6.99 -13.02
N LEU A 47 -21.13 -6.48 -12.01
CA LEU A 47 -20.79 -5.28 -11.26
C LEU A 47 -19.68 -5.54 -10.23
N ARG A 48 -19.47 -6.76 -9.80
CA ARG A 48 -18.22 -7.19 -9.19
C ARG A 48 -17.14 -7.14 -10.26
N LEU A 49 -16.78 -5.93 -10.64
CA LEU A 49 -15.43 -5.70 -11.18
C LEU A 49 -14.53 -6.50 -10.27
N GLU A 50 -13.89 -7.55 -10.79
CA GLU A 50 -12.84 -8.23 -10.03
C GLU A 50 -11.98 -7.13 -9.44
N PRO A 51 -11.69 -7.12 -8.11
CA PRO A 51 -10.73 -6.18 -7.60
C PRO A 51 -9.49 -6.43 -8.46
N ARG A 52 -9.22 -5.49 -9.36
CA ARG A 52 -8.03 -5.50 -10.21
C ARG A 52 -6.92 -5.81 -9.25
N ALA A 53 -6.27 -6.98 -9.40
CA ALA A 53 -5.27 -7.47 -8.45
C ALA A 53 -4.44 -6.25 -8.08
N ALA A 54 -4.58 -5.79 -6.83
CA ALA A 54 -4.01 -4.52 -6.43
C ALA A 54 -2.52 -4.66 -6.73
N ALA A 55 -1.99 -3.77 -7.56
CA ALA A 55 -0.59 -3.82 -7.91
C ALA A 55 0.18 -3.91 -6.59
N ALA A 56 1.17 -4.80 -6.50
CA ALA A 56 1.94 -4.98 -5.28
C ALA A 56 2.35 -3.60 -4.75
N PRO A 57 2.20 -3.33 -3.46
CA PRO A 57 2.46 -2.01 -2.89
C PRO A 57 3.90 -1.60 -3.20
N LYS A 58 4.09 -0.40 -3.72
CA LYS A 58 5.42 0.18 -3.94
C LYS A 58 5.95 0.71 -2.61
N TRP A 59 6.54 -0.17 -1.82
CA TRP A 59 7.04 0.20 -0.51
C TRP A 59 8.17 1.23 -0.57
N VAL A 60 8.17 2.15 0.38
CA VAL A 60 9.25 3.08 0.65
C VAL A 60 9.38 3.28 2.16
N ILE A 61 10.59 3.23 2.69
CA ILE A 61 10.85 3.42 4.12
C ILE A 61 11.45 4.82 4.32
N VAL A 62 10.80 5.61 5.14
CA VAL A 62 11.25 6.96 5.49
C VAL A 62 12.06 6.90 6.78
N ASP A 63 13.28 7.41 6.75
CA ASP A 63 14.08 7.67 7.93
C ASP A 63 13.53 8.91 8.62
N GLY A 64 12.61 8.71 9.56
CA GLY A 64 11.91 9.78 10.26
C GLY A 64 12.84 10.65 11.07
N SER A 65 13.87 10.05 11.67
CA SER A 65 14.86 10.76 12.48
C SER A 65 15.74 11.70 11.66
N ASN A 66 16.02 11.38 10.40
CA ASN A 66 16.72 12.25 9.46
C ASN A 66 15.77 13.30 8.87
N VAL A 67 14.61 12.88 8.39
CA VAL A 67 13.64 13.75 7.68
C VAL A 67 13.10 14.85 8.60
N MET A 68 12.94 14.63 9.89
CA MET A 68 12.41 15.66 10.81
C MET A 68 13.27 16.93 10.86
N TYR A 69 14.52 16.89 10.39
CA TYR A 69 15.43 18.04 10.32
C TYR A 69 15.52 18.70 8.93
N TRP A 70 14.79 18.25 7.92
CA TRP A 70 14.95 18.77 6.55
C TRP A 70 14.50 20.22 6.36
N LYS A 71 13.79 20.80 7.33
CA LYS A 71 13.40 22.24 7.31
C LYS A 71 14.24 23.12 8.21
N GLY A 72 15.26 22.59 8.88
CA GLY A 72 16.16 23.36 9.74
C GLY A 72 16.71 22.54 10.90
N ASP A 73 17.35 23.22 11.83
CA ASP A 73 18.09 22.58 12.92
C ASP A 73 17.20 22.02 14.04
N ALA A 74 15.92 22.40 14.08
CA ALA A 74 14.95 21.87 15.04
C ALA A 74 14.14 20.73 14.44
N PRO A 75 13.94 19.61 15.17
CA PRO A 75 13.16 18.48 14.69
C PRO A 75 11.67 18.84 14.60
N GLN A 76 11.02 18.50 13.49
CA GLN A 76 9.62 18.81 13.23
C GLN A 76 8.89 17.58 12.71
N ILE A 77 7.92 17.10 13.44
CA ILE A 77 7.09 15.94 12.99
C ILE A 77 6.28 16.28 11.74
N GLU A 78 5.89 17.55 11.58
CA GLU A 78 5.16 18.05 10.42
C GLU A 78 5.96 17.88 9.12
N THR A 79 7.28 18.02 9.19
CA THR A 79 8.17 17.77 8.05
C THR A 79 8.08 16.31 7.59
N VAL A 80 8.08 15.37 8.54
CA VAL A 80 7.92 13.94 8.25
C VAL A 80 6.55 13.66 7.64
N ARG A 81 5.47 14.25 8.20
CA ARG A 81 4.11 14.09 7.67
C ARG A 81 4.00 14.52 6.22
N GLN A 82 4.52 15.70 5.87
CA GLN A 82 4.49 16.21 4.51
C GLN A 82 5.24 15.31 3.51
N VAL A 83 6.36 14.72 3.92
CA VAL A 83 7.09 13.75 3.08
C VAL A 83 6.27 12.49 2.88
N LEU A 84 5.65 11.95 3.94
CA LEU A 84 4.82 10.75 3.87
C LEU A 84 3.58 10.95 2.98
N GLU A 85 2.88 12.07 3.13
CA GLU A 85 1.72 12.45 2.31
C GLU A 85 2.12 12.57 0.84
N HIS A 86 3.20 13.28 0.55
CA HIS A 86 3.70 13.44 -0.81
C HIS A 86 4.07 12.10 -1.48
N LEU A 87 4.70 11.19 -0.74
CA LEU A 87 5.01 9.84 -1.23
C LEU A 87 3.74 9.03 -1.50
N ALA A 88 2.73 9.14 -0.63
CA ALA A 88 1.43 8.49 -0.83
C ALA A 88 0.71 9.02 -2.06
N ASP A 89 0.72 10.33 -2.30
CA ASP A 89 0.14 10.98 -3.49
C ASP A 89 0.82 10.53 -4.79
N LEU A 90 2.12 10.19 -4.72
CA LEU A 90 2.87 9.61 -5.84
C LEU A 90 2.61 8.10 -6.02
N GLY A 91 1.72 7.51 -5.20
CA GLY A 91 1.34 6.10 -5.29
C GLY A 91 2.32 5.13 -4.63
N PHE A 92 3.19 5.61 -3.75
CA PHE A 92 3.99 4.76 -2.88
C PHE A 92 3.19 4.31 -1.65
N SER A 93 3.68 3.26 -1.01
CA SER A 93 3.19 2.78 0.29
C SER A 93 4.26 3.10 1.35
N PRO A 94 4.22 4.29 1.99
CA PRO A 94 5.26 4.69 2.92
C PRO A 94 5.13 3.96 4.26
N GLY A 95 6.28 3.53 4.79
CA GLY A 95 6.52 3.24 6.20
C GLY A 95 7.55 4.21 6.75
N VAL A 96 7.58 4.41 8.06
CA VAL A 96 8.52 5.33 8.71
C VAL A 96 9.18 4.67 9.92
N ALA A 97 10.47 4.91 10.08
CA ALA A 97 11.23 4.45 11.23
C ALA A 97 11.87 5.63 11.98
N PHE A 98 11.89 5.54 13.30
CA PHE A 98 12.48 6.53 14.19
C PHE A 98 13.48 5.88 15.14
N ASP A 99 14.52 6.62 15.49
CA ASP A 99 15.39 6.31 16.61
C ASP A 99 14.63 6.34 17.93
N ALA A 100 15.09 5.57 18.91
CA ALA A 100 14.52 5.52 20.24
C ALA A 100 14.49 6.89 20.96
N ASN A 101 15.36 7.82 20.56
CA ASN A 101 15.45 9.17 21.14
C ASN A 101 14.59 10.21 20.41
N ALA A 102 13.99 9.89 19.26
CA ALA A 102 13.22 10.84 18.46
C ALA A 102 12.09 11.51 19.26
N GLY A 103 11.41 10.74 20.12
CA GLY A 103 10.37 11.27 20.99
C GLY A 103 10.88 12.31 21.99
N TYR A 104 12.09 12.13 22.53
CA TYR A 104 12.70 13.12 23.44
C TYR A 104 13.06 14.40 22.71
N LEU A 105 13.53 14.30 21.47
CA LEU A 105 13.89 15.45 20.64
C LEU A 105 12.64 16.26 20.24
N LEU A 106 11.53 15.59 19.95
CA LEU A 106 10.29 16.24 19.50
C LEU A 106 9.39 16.73 20.63
N ALA A 107 9.33 15.99 21.76
CA ALA A 107 8.32 16.19 22.78
C ALA A 107 8.89 16.13 24.23
N GLY A 108 10.21 16.02 24.41
CA GLY A 108 10.86 15.93 25.74
C GLY A 108 10.59 14.62 26.49
N ARG A 109 9.99 13.61 25.86
CA ARG A 109 9.64 12.31 26.45
C ARG A 109 9.74 11.19 25.44
N TYR A 110 9.81 9.95 25.92
CA TYR A 110 9.72 8.80 25.05
C TYR A 110 8.36 8.77 24.35
N LEU A 111 8.38 8.48 23.04
CA LEU A 111 7.21 8.21 22.23
C LEU A 111 7.40 6.83 21.58
N ASP A 112 6.38 5.98 21.71
CA ASP A 112 6.33 4.68 21.06
C ASP A 112 5.71 4.77 19.65
N HIS A 113 5.66 3.64 18.95
CA HIS A 113 5.06 3.55 17.60
C HIS A 113 3.59 4.01 17.57
N ALA A 114 2.79 3.73 18.61
CA ALA A 114 1.40 4.15 18.68
C ALA A 114 1.26 5.68 18.82
N ALA A 115 2.13 6.32 19.58
CA ALA A 115 2.16 7.78 19.72
C ALA A 115 2.56 8.46 18.41
N PHE A 116 3.61 7.97 17.71
CA PHE A 116 4.02 8.48 16.42
C PHE A 116 2.95 8.23 15.34
N SER A 117 2.33 7.05 15.32
CA SER A 117 1.21 6.71 14.43
C SER A 117 0.09 7.73 14.53
N LYS A 118 -0.32 8.08 15.76
CA LYS A 118 -1.34 9.10 16.01
C LYS A 118 -0.91 10.50 15.55
N MET A 119 0.35 10.88 15.80
CA MET A 119 0.89 12.18 15.38
C MET A 119 0.98 12.31 13.86
N LEU A 120 1.29 11.23 13.16
CA LEU A 120 1.45 11.18 11.70
C LEU A 120 0.13 10.88 10.96
N GLY A 121 -0.91 10.39 11.65
CA GLY A 121 -2.16 9.96 11.02
C GLY A 121 -2.01 8.70 10.18
N MET A 122 -1.07 7.82 10.54
CA MET A 122 -0.78 6.57 9.84
C MET A 122 -1.26 5.36 10.63
N ALA A 123 -1.42 4.22 9.96
CA ALA A 123 -1.62 2.93 10.62
C ALA A 123 -0.36 2.54 11.43
N GLU A 124 -0.57 1.94 12.60
CA GLU A 124 0.50 1.64 13.57
C GLU A 124 1.53 0.64 13.01
N ASP A 125 1.11 -0.28 12.18
CA ASP A 125 1.93 -1.27 11.49
C ASP A 125 2.89 -0.67 10.43
N ARG A 126 2.76 0.62 10.15
CA ARG A 126 3.63 1.39 9.24
C ARG A 126 4.60 2.32 9.95
N VAL A 127 4.57 2.34 11.27
CA VAL A 127 5.42 3.18 12.09
C VAL A 127 6.27 2.33 13.01
N MET A 128 7.57 2.51 12.95
CA MET A 128 8.53 1.80 13.79
C MET A 128 9.31 2.79 14.62
N VAL A 129 9.51 2.46 15.89
CA VAL A 129 10.48 3.10 16.77
C VAL A 129 11.42 2.00 17.24
N VAL A 130 12.71 2.15 16.95
CA VAL A 130 13.68 1.13 17.33
C VAL A 130 13.90 1.13 18.84
N ASP A 131 14.27 -0.01 19.39
CA ASP A 131 14.58 -0.16 20.79
C ASP A 131 15.84 0.63 21.16
N LYS A 132 15.91 1.11 22.42
CA LYS A 132 17.08 1.80 22.92
C LYS A 132 18.33 0.92 22.82
N GLY A 133 19.36 1.44 22.17
CA GLY A 133 20.62 0.73 21.94
C GLY A 133 20.68 -0.05 20.63
N THR A 134 19.57 -0.09 19.86
CA THR A 134 19.55 -0.66 18.53
C THR A 134 19.80 0.46 17.52
N PRO A 135 20.77 0.30 16.58
CA PRO A 135 20.95 1.26 15.49
C PRO A 135 19.73 1.30 14.57
N ALA A 136 19.13 2.47 14.37
CA ALA A 136 17.98 2.63 13.49
C ALA A 136 18.36 2.32 12.05
N ASP A 137 19.55 2.69 11.62
CA ASP A 137 20.06 2.47 10.26
C ASP A 137 19.97 1.00 9.84
N ALA A 138 20.48 0.09 10.68
CA ALA A 138 20.45 -1.35 10.41
C ALA A 138 19.00 -1.85 10.23
N THR A 139 18.11 -1.38 11.09
CA THR A 139 16.69 -1.77 11.05
C THR A 139 15.98 -1.20 9.80
N ILE A 140 16.25 0.06 9.44
CA ILE A 140 15.74 0.70 8.22
C ILE A 140 16.18 -0.09 6.99
N LEU A 141 17.47 -0.41 6.88
CA LEU A 141 18.04 -1.10 5.73
C LEU A 141 17.54 -2.55 5.64
N ALA A 142 17.46 -3.27 6.76
CA ALA A 142 16.90 -4.62 6.80
C ALA A 142 15.43 -4.63 6.37
N THR A 143 14.61 -3.72 6.89
CA THR A 143 13.20 -3.60 6.52
C THR A 143 13.04 -3.24 5.04
N ALA A 144 13.85 -2.31 4.53
CA ALA A 144 13.82 -1.94 3.12
C ALA A 144 14.18 -3.12 2.22
N ARG A 145 15.20 -3.90 2.57
CA ARG A 145 15.58 -5.13 1.84
C ARG A 145 14.44 -6.14 1.83
N ASP A 146 13.85 -6.43 2.97
CA ASP A 146 12.83 -7.46 3.14
C ASP A 146 11.52 -7.12 2.38
N LEU A 147 11.21 -5.83 2.26
CA LEU A 147 10.07 -5.32 1.51
C LEU A 147 10.39 -4.99 0.03
N GLY A 148 11.65 -5.10 -0.38
CA GLY A 148 12.08 -4.61 -1.70
C GLY A 148 11.85 -3.10 -1.87
N ALA A 149 11.95 -2.35 -0.78
CA ALA A 149 11.65 -0.92 -0.69
C ALA A 149 12.88 -0.06 -0.96
N ARG A 150 12.64 1.20 -1.33
CA ARG A 150 13.64 2.28 -1.33
C ARG A 150 13.64 2.97 0.03
N VAL A 151 14.73 3.65 0.36
CA VAL A 151 14.84 4.42 1.61
C VAL A 151 14.87 5.92 1.31
N VAL A 152 14.07 6.71 2.03
CA VAL A 152 14.07 8.17 1.98
C VAL A 152 14.91 8.69 3.14
N SER A 153 16.12 9.14 2.85
CA SER A 153 17.05 9.72 3.80
C SER A 153 18.16 10.47 3.08
N ASN A 154 18.73 11.50 3.72
CA ASN A 154 19.96 12.15 3.27
C ASN A 154 21.22 11.46 3.82
N ASP A 155 21.08 10.49 4.72
CA ASP A 155 22.18 9.63 5.11
C ASP A 155 22.61 8.74 3.94
N ARG A 156 23.90 8.42 3.90
CA ARG A 156 24.52 7.54 2.91
C ARG A 156 24.70 6.12 3.40
N PHE A 157 24.43 5.86 4.68
CA PHE A 157 24.57 4.55 5.34
C PHE A 157 25.92 3.86 5.08
N ARG A 158 27.01 4.65 5.01
CA ARG A 158 28.34 4.14 4.57
C ARG A 158 28.88 3.02 5.46
N ASP A 159 28.62 3.13 6.77
CA ASP A 159 29.09 2.16 7.76
C ASP A 159 28.33 0.83 7.71
N TRP A 160 27.25 0.81 6.94
CA TRP A 160 26.36 -0.35 6.78
C TRP A 160 26.46 -1.03 5.43
N LEU A 161 27.24 -0.50 4.47
CA LEU A 161 27.29 -1.02 3.10
C LEU A 161 27.87 -2.44 3.01
N ASP A 162 28.72 -2.84 3.94
CA ASP A 162 29.27 -4.21 3.98
C ASP A 162 28.18 -5.24 4.33
N GLN A 163 27.20 -4.86 5.17
CA GLN A 163 26.09 -5.70 5.60
C GLN A 163 24.85 -5.53 4.71
N HIS A 164 24.70 -4.36 4.08
CA HIS A 164 23.57 -3.94 3.25
C HIS A 164 24.06 -3.35 1.92
N PRO A 165 24.73 -4.15 1.05
CA PRO A 165 25.27 -3.66 -0.22
C PRO A 165 24.18 -3.12 -1.17
N GLU A 166 22.95 -3.54 -1.00
CA GLU A 166 21.79 -3.01 -1.74
C GLU A 166 21.57 -1.50 -1.54
N ALA A 167 21.92 -0.95 -0.38
CA ALA A 167 21.79 0.49 -0.10
C ALA A 167 22.73 1.35 -0.97
N GLY A 168 23.84 0.77 -1.45
CA GLY A 168 24.76 1.42 -2.37
C GLY A 168 24.32 1.44 -3.83
N ARG A 169 23.24 0.74 -4.19
CA ARG A 169 22.75 0.68 -5.57
C ARG A 169 22.16 2.02 -6.02
N PRO A 170 22.35 2.42 -7.29
CA PRO A 170 21.68 3.59 -7.83
C PRO A 170 20.16 3.50 -7.62
N GLY A 171 19.57 4.56 -7.08
CA GLY A 171 18.13 4.63 -6.83
C GLY A 171 17.63 3.94 -5.56
N ALA A 172 18.47 3.23 -4.79
CA ALA A 172 18.09 2.63 -3.51
C ALA A 172 17.73 3.71 -2.46
N LEU A 173 18.48 4.81 -2.46
CA LEU A 173 18.26 5.95 -1.59
C LEU A 173 17.59 7.09 -2.36
N ILE A 174 16.51 7.63 -1.79
CA ILE A 174 15.80 8.81 -2.25
C ILE A 174 16.23 9.97 -1.35
N ARG A 175 16.96 10.91 -1.90
CA ARG A 175 17.32 12.14 -1.19
C ARG A 175 16.23 13.17 -1.37
N GLY A 176 16.17 14.11 -0.45
CA GLY A 176 15.19 15.17 -0.51
C GLY A 176 15.49 16.32 0.43
N GLY A 177 14.59 17.25 0.45
CA GLY A 177 14.66 18.44 1.28
C GLY A 177 13.60 19.44 0.93
N PHE A 178 13.74 20.63 1.51
CA PHE A 178 12.86 21.75 1.22
C PHE A 178 13.68 22.93 0.68
N VAL A 179 13.18 23.53 -0.40
CA VAL A 179 13.72 24.75 -0.98
C VAL A 179 12.57 25.73 -1.10
N ASP A 180 12.70 26.91 -0.52
CA ASP A 180 11.65 27.95 -0.47
C ASP A 180 10.29 27.40 0.03
N GLY A 181 10.34 26.48 0.99
CA GLY A 181 9.15 25.82 1.55
C GLY A 181 8.56 24.70 0.69
N ALA A 182 9.05 24.48 -0.52
CA ALA A 182 8.62 23.40 -1.40
C ALA A 182 9.45 22.12 -1.18
N LEU A 183 8.77 20.98 -1.01
CA LEU A 183 9.41 19.66 -0.91
C LEU A 183 9.94 19.24 -2.29
N TRP A 184 11.16 18.74 -2.33
CA TRP A 184 11.72 18.03 -3.48
C TRP A 184 12.24 16.65 -3.04
N LEU A 185 12.09 15.65 -3.91
CA LEU A 185 12.65 14.32 -3.75
C LEU A 185 13.37 13.91 -5.03
N ALA A 186 14.56 13.32 -4.90
CA ALA A 186 15.34 12.78 -6.03
C ALA A 186 14.74 11.43 -6.47
N LEU A 187 13.57 11.49 -7.08
CA LEU A 187 12.91 10.33 -7.69
C LEU A 187 13.36 10.22 -9.14
N ASP A 188 13.96 9.07 -9.50
CA ASP A 188 14.24 8.78 -10.90
C ASP A 188 12.91 8.54 -11.64
N ASP A 189 12.78 9.04 -12.89
CA ASP A 189 11.60 8.80 -13.74
C ASP A 189 11.25 7.32 -13.91
N ALA A 190 12.23 6.42 -13.77
CA ALA A 190 12.05 4.98 -13.81
C ALA A 190 11.18 4.45 -12.64
N ALA A 191 11.20 5.12 -11.48
CA ALA A 191 10.41 4.72 -10.30
C ALA A 191 8.92 5.01 -10.45
N LEU A 192 8.56 5.94 -11.33
CA LEU A 192 7.17 6.33 -11.63
C LEU A 192 6.53 5.42 -12.72
N ARG A 193 7.32 4.62 -13.43
CA ARG A 193 6.80 3.70 -14.45
C ARG A 193 6.18 2.45 -13.78
N PRO A 194 4.99 2.01 -14.23
CA PRO A 194 4.44 0.74 -13.75
C PRO A 194 5.41 -0.40 -14.12
N VAL A 195 5.69 -1.27 -13.16
CA VAL A 195 6.46 -2.49 -13.39
C VAL A 195 5.71 -3.32 -14.44
N LYS A 196 6.22 -3.36 -15.68
CA LYS A 196 5.76 -4.37 -16.65
C LYS A 196 6.08 -5.73 -16.05
N ALA A 197 5.05 -6.54 -15.81
CA ALA A 197 5.22 -7.93 -15.47
C ALA A 197 6.18 -8.53 -16.51
N GLN A 198 7.32 -9.02 -16.07
CA GLN A 198 8.20 -9.82 -16.92
C GLN A 198 7.44 -11.11 -17.22
N ALA A 199 6.81 -11.15 -18.41
CA ALA A 199 6.34 -12.39 -18.99
C ALA A 199 7.60 -13.26 -19.15
N GLY A 200 7.63 -14.36 -18.37
CA GLY A 200 8.71 -15.31 -18.44
C GLY A 200 8.89 -15.83 -19.86
N SER A 201 10.03 -15.50 -20.44
CA SER A 201 10.59 -16.25 -21.55
C SER A 201 11.38 -17.42 -20.95
N GLY A 202 10.70 -18.53 -20.79
CA GLY A 202 11.37 -19.82 -20.62
C GLY A 202 11.74 -20.37 -22.00
N PRO A 203 12.84 -21.12 -22.09
CA PRO A 203 13.33 -21.71 -23.32
C PRO A 203 12.44 -22.83 -23.85
#